data_ec9c7e61401d9b09a00a1f422bf1bde1
#
_entry.id   ec9c7e61401d9b09a00a1f422bf1bde1
#
_cell.length_a   1.000
_cell.length_b   1.000
_cell.length_c   1.000
_cell.angle_alpha   90.00
_cell.angle_beta   90.00
_cell.angle_gamma   90.00
#
_symmetry.space_group_name_H-M   'P 1'
#
loop_
_entity.id
_entity.type
_entity.pdbx_description
1 polymer ?
#
loop_
_entity_poly.entity_id
_entity_poly.type
_entity_poly.pdbx_seq_one_letter_code
_entity_poly.pdbx_strand_id
1 'polypeptide(L)'
;MPLTLVADNEFAAAHLASGRVKIPGVEVVATASGPLYPRAISDAPYDVMVVPLANFVIAKDLGRPVTGIPVFPDMFFPHLGARVANGAGINGPKDLEGKRVSTRGFSFNPAVWLRGALVHQYDVSIESIEWLEEEPNSMSGVGYPRSSRFSISKGGKPDEELKSGAIDAAFFGRGGPDPMDGSHNLFADPLAEALAYRALTGIFPPNTVMIAKDSSLATNPHLGQTVVDACNEAWDIYCEEADDSDDHTGMPIKFLRENGMFPRRNGFVEAYAAVDTLIHYAYEQGLIRRLWAPEEIFVTGVV
;
A
#
# COMPACT_ATOMS: atom_id res chain seq x y z
N MET A 1 16.05 -19.88 19.06
CA MET A 1 15.72 -18.47 19.36
C MET A 1 14.24 -18.30 18.99
N PRO A 2 13.48 -17.44 19.68
CA PRO A 2 12.10 -17.14 19.27
C PRO A 2 12.11 -16.54 17.86
N LEU A 3 11.01 -16.72 17.12
CA LEU A 3 10.80 -16.01 15.87
C LEU A 3 10.62 -14.52 16.15
N THR A 4 10.95 -13.66 15.20
CA THR A 4 10.86 -12.21 15.36
C THR A 4 9.80 -11.61 14.41
N LEU A 5 8.99 -10.69 14.93
CA LEU A 5 7.98 -9.95 14.16
C LEU A 5 8.14 -8.45 14.39
N VAL A 6 8.18 -7.66 13.32
CA VAL A 6 8.19 -6.19 13.41
C VAL A 6 6.77 -5.65 13.50
N ALA A 7 6.51 -4.79 14.49
CA ALA A 7 5.25 -4.07 14.64
C ALA A 7 5.50 -2.57 14.84
N ASP A 8 4.73 -1.75 14.12
CA ASP A 8 4.70 -0.30 14.31
C ASP A 8 3.97 0.08 15.61
N ASN A 9 4.23 1.27 16.12
CA ASN A 9 3.53 1.84 17.29
C ASN A 9 2.29 2.65 16.87
N GLU A 10 1.60 2.22 15.83
CA GLU A 10 0.42 2.91 15.30
C GLU A 10 -0.77 1.96 15.19
N PHE A 11 -1.96 2.48 15.39
CA PHE A 11 -3.23 1.76 15.24
C PHE A 11 -3.23 0.40 15.98
N ALA A 12 -3.80 -0.62 15.39
CA ALA A 12 -3.85 -1.96 15.98
C ALA A 12 -2.46 -2.55 16.25
N ALA A 13 -1.44 -2.23 15.44
CA ALA A 13 -0.09 -2.75 15.64
C ALA A 13 0.55 -2.28 16.96
N ALA A 14 0.12 -1.16 17.51
CA ALA A 14 0.57 -0.66 18.81
C ALA A 14 0.25 -1.65 19.96
N HIS A 15 -0.82 -2.43 19.85
CA HIS A 15 -1.17 -3.45 20.87
C HIS A 15 -0.23 -4.66 20.82
N LEU A 16 0.31 -4.99 19.67
CA LEU A 16 1.39 -5.99 19.52
C LEU A 16 2.72 -5.41 20.03
N ALA A 17 3.06 -4.20 19.62
CA ALA A 17 4.32 -3.53 19.98
C ALA A 17 4.45 -3.30 21.49
N SER A 18 3.34 -2.98 22.18
CA SER A 18 3.29 -2.82 23.64
C SER A 18 3.25 -4.14 24.42
N GLY A 19 3.06 -5.27 23.74
CA GLY A 19 2.88 -6.58 24.37
C GLY A 19 1.52 -6.81 25.03
N ARG A 20 0.54 -5.93 24.79
CA ARG A 20 -0.85 -6.12 25.22
C ARG A 20 -1.47 -7.35 24.57
N VAL A 21 -1.22 -7.53 23.28
CA VAL A 21 -1.50 -8.78 22.54
C VAL A 21 -0.17 -9.49 22.32
N LYS A 22 -0.14 -10.79 22.57
CA LYS A 22 1.07 -11.62 22.45
C LYS A 22 0.89 -12.65 21.35
N ILE A 23 1.95 -12.90 20.61
CA ILE A 23 2.00 -13.96 19.59
C ILE A 23 2.81 -15.13 20.17
N PRO A 24 2.22 -16.30 20.40
CA PRO A 24 2.94 -17.43 20.97
C PRO A 24 4.19 -17.80 20.17
N GLY A 25 5.33 -17.88 20.84
CA GLY A 25 6.61 -18.25 20.22
C GLY A 25 7.27 -17.17 19.36
N VAL A 26 6.71 -15.96 19.33
CA VAL A 26 7.23 -14.82 18.54
C VAL A 26 7.58 -13.66 19.46
N GLU A 27 8.76 -13.11 19.29
CA GLU A 27 9.21 -11.87 19.91
C GLU A 27 8.81 -10.69 19.01
N VAL A 28 8.03 -9.77 19.55
CA VAL A 28 7.61 -8.56 18.82
C VAL A 28 8.67 -7.47 18.99
N VAL A 29 9.21 -7.00 17.87
CA VAL A 29 10.16 -5.89 17.82
C VAL A 29 9.41 -4.62 17.47
N ALA A 30 9.20 -3.75 18.47
CA ALA A 30 8.54 -2.47 18.32
C ALA A 30 9.44 -1.46 17.60
N THR A 31 9.21 -1.27 16.31
CA THR A 31 9.96 -0.31 15.48
C THR A 31 9.19 0.04 14.21
N ALA A 32 9.46 1.22 13.65
CA ALA A 32 8.85 1.65 12.40
C ALA A 32 9.23 0.71 11.25
N SER A 33 8.23 0.21 10.52
CA SER A 33 8.40 -0.70 9.39
C SER A 33 8.93 0.01 8.12
N GLY A 34 8.56 1.28 7.91
CA GLY A 34 8.90 2.03 6.71
C GLY A 34 10.40 2.03 6.34
N PRO A 35 11.32 2.34 7.26
CA PRO A 35 12.75 2.29 7.00
C PRO A 35 13.29 0.88 6.68
N LEU A 36 12.52 -0.16 7.02
CA LEU A 36 12.91 -1.56 6.80
C LEU A 36 12.42 -2.12 5.46
N TYR A 37 11.55 -1.44 4.71
CA TYR A 37 10.99 -1.95 3.45
C TYR A 37 12.04 -2.44 2.44
N PRO A 38 13.14 -1.71 2.16
CA PRO A 38 14.17 -2.20 1.24
C PRO A 38 14.85 -3.48 1.76
N ARG A 39 15.07 -3.55 3.07
CA ARG A 39 15.70 -4.70 3.72
C ARG A 39 14.79 -5.91 3.79
N ALA A 40 13.48 -5.70 3.99
CA ALA A 40 12.50 -6.79 4.03
C ALA A 40 12.50 -7.60 2.73
N ILE A 41 12.80 -6.94 1.59
CA ILE A 41 12.85 -7.57 0.27
C ILE A 41 14.25 -8.12 -0.03
N SER A 42 15.33 -7.48 0.44
CA SER A 42 16.70 -7.86 0.09
C SER A 42 17.27 -8.95 1.00
N ASP A 43 17.26 -8.76 2.31
CA ASP A 43 17.90 -9.62 3.30
C ASP A 43 16.95 -10.13 4.41
N ALA A 44 15.72 -9.61 4.45
CA ALA A 44 14.67 -9.98 5.39
C ALA A 44 15.23 -10.19 6.84
N PRO A 45 15.60 -9.11 7.55
CA PRO A 45 16.34 -9.23 8.83
C PRO A 45 15.52 -9.85 9.96
N TYR A 46 14.18 -9.88 9.84
CA TYR A 46 13.24 -10.47 10.79
C TYR A 46 12.45 -11.59 10.15
N ASP A 47 11.81 -12.46 10.96
CA ASP A 47 11.04 -13.59 10.46
C ASP A 47 9.71 -13.18 9.84
N VAL A 48 9.02 -12.20 10.47
CA VAL A 48 7.79 -11.59 9.96
C VAL A 48 7.98 -10.07 9.89
N MET A 49 7.63 -9.49 8.77
CA MET A 49 7.80 -8.05 8.49
C MET A 49 6.59 -7.48 7.75
N VAL A 50 6.44 -6.17 7.82
CA VAL A 50 5.46 -5.40 7.04
C VAL A 50 6.14 -4.77 5.84
N VAL A 51 5.50 -4.85 4.67
CA VAL A 51 5.99 -4.21 3.42
C VAL A 51 4.81 -3.67 2.61
N PRO A 52 5.03 -2.70 1.70
CA PRO A 52 4.01 -2.33 0.72
C PRO A 52 3.61 -3.53 -0.15
N LEU A 53 2.30 -3.70 -0.39
CA LEU A 53 1.79 -4.89 -1.09
C LEU A 53 2.36 -5.03 -2.51
N ALA A 54 2.49 -3.92 -3.27
CA ALA A 54 3.12 -3.95 -4.59
C ALA A 54 4.58 -4.41 -4.53
N ASN A 55 5.34 -3.96 -3.50
CA ASN A 55 6.73 -4.38 -3.32
C ASN A 55 6.83 -5.89 -3.00
N PHE A 56 5.88 -6.43 -2.23
CA PHE A 56 5.81 -7.87 -1.98
C PHE A 56 5.54 -8.66 -3.26
N VAL A 57 4.56 -8.25 -4.07
CA VAL A 57 4.24 -8.91 -5.34
C VAL A 57 5.46 -8.90 -6.28
N ILE A 58 6.16 -7.77 -6.37
CA ILE A 58 7.43 -7.65 -7.11
C ILE A 58 8.50 -8.61 -6.53
N ALA A 59 8.63 -8.68 -5.21
CA ALA A 59 9.59 -9.57 -4.56
C ALA A 59 9.34 -11.05 -4.92
N LYS A 60 8.07 -11.47 -4.95
CA LYS A 60 7.68 -12.82 -5.40
C LYS A 60 8.07 -13.06 -6.86
N ASP A 61 7.81 -12.10 -7.75
CA ASP A 61 8.18 -12.20 -9.17
C ASP A 61 9.70 -12.28 -9.38
N LEU A 62 10.48 -11.68 -8.47
CA LEU A 62 11.94 -11.79 -8.42
C LEU A 62 12.45 -13.07 -7.75
N GLY A 63 11.56 -13.96 -7.29
CA GLY A 63 11.92 -15.23 -6.64
C GLY A 63 12.46 -15.06 -5.22
N ARG A 64 12.10 -13.99 -4.51
CA ARG A 64 12.52 -13.82 -3.11
C ARG A 64 11.82 -14.85 -2.21
N PRO A 65 12.54 -15.45 -1.24
CA PRO A 65 12.03 -16.54 -0.39
C PRO A 65 11.18 -15.99 0.77
N VAL A 66 10.09 -15.33 0.43
CA VAL A 66 9.11 -14.77 1.34
C VAL A 66 7.70 -15.11 0.89
N THR A 67 6.79 -15.30 1.82
CA THR A 67 5.37 -15.60 1.55
C THR A 67 4.49 -14.64 2.33
N GLY A 68 3.41 -14.16 1.73
CA GLY A 68 2.45 -13.24 2.35
C GLY A 68 1.64 -13.92 3.45
N ILE A 69 1.48 -13.24 4.57
CA ILE A 69 0.47 -13.56 5.59
C ILE A 69 -0.68 -12.59 5.34
N PRO A 70 -1.95 -13.04 5.25
CA PRO A 70 -3.08 -12.18 4.88
C PRO A 70 -3.49 -11.23 6.03
N VAL A 71 -2.54 -10.42 6.47
CA VAL A 71 -2.70 -9.30 7.41
C VAL A 71 -2.31 -8.02 6.70
N PHE A 72 -3.21 -7.05 6.72
CA PHE A 72 -3.07 -5.78 6.02
C PHE A 72 -3.16 -4.63 7.02
N PRO A 73 -2.03 -4.26 7.67
CA PRO A 73 -2.03 -3.27 8.75
C PRO A 73 -2.57 -1.91 8.34
N ASP A 74 -2.30 -1.52 7.10
CA ASP A 74 -2.59 -0.20 6.56
C ASP A 74 -3.39 -0.31 5.26
N MET A 75 -4.57 0.30 5.23
CA MET A 75 -5.47 0.34 4.07
C MET A 75 -6.03 1.75 3.92
N PHE A 76 -6.00 2.29 2.71
CA PHE A 76 -6.59 3.60 2.41
C PHE A 76 -6.80 3.78 0.91
N PHE A 77 -7.66 4.73 0.55
CA PHE A 77 -7.89 5.07 -0.85
C PHE A 77 -6.82 6.03 -1.37
N PRO A 78 -6.11 5.66 -2.44
CA PRO A 78 -5.06 6.52 -3.02
C PRO A 78 -5.60 7.81 -3.63
N HIS A 79 -6.90 7.90 -3.88
CA HIS A 79 -7.58 9.10 -4.36
C HIS A 79 -7.34 10.32 -3.46
N LEU A 80 -7.19 10.08 -2.14
CA LEU A 80 -6.96 11.13 -1.16
C LEU A 80 -5.57 11.78 -1.29
N GLY A 81 -4.60 11.08 -1.89
CA GLY A 81 -3.23 11.54 -2.04
C GLY A 81 -2.90 12.14 -3.43
N ALA A 82 -3.86 12.26 -4.34
CA ALA A 82 -3.63 12.81 -5.67
C ALA A 82 -3.73 14.34 -5.66
N ARG A 83 -2.64 15.02 -6.01
CA ARG A 83 -2.54 16.49 -6.01
C ARG A 83 -2.13 17.00 -7.37
N VAL A 84 -2.59 18.19 -7.70
CA VAL A 84 -2.35 18.90 -8.95
C VAL A 84 -1.83 20.29 -8.64
N ALA A 85 -0.79 20.74 -9.36
CA ALA A 85 -0.26 22.11 -9.23
C ALA A 85 -1.29 23.13 -9.73
N ASN A 86 -1.46 24.22 -8.99
CA ASN A 86 -2.31 25.32 -9.42
C ASN A 86 -1.80 25.87 -10.76
N GLY A 87 -2.72 26.03 -11.72
CA GLY A 87 -2.38 26.53 -13.05
C GLY A 87 -1.87 25.47 -14.04
N ALA A 88 -1.76 24.19 -13.66
CA ALA A 88 -1.37 23.10 -14.56
C ALA A 88 -2.42 22.76 -15.63
N GLY A 89 -3.63 23.36 -15.54
CA GLY A 89 -4.72 23.13 -16.49
C GLY A 89 -5.32 21.72 -16.39
N ILE A 90 -5.26 21.12 -15.20
CA ILE A 90 -5.82 19.80 -14.90
C ILE A 90 -7.09 20.02 -14.09
N ASN A 91 -8.23 19.60 -14.60
CA ASN A 91 -9.55 19.70 -13.94
C ASN A 91 -10.13 18.32 -13.60
N GLY A 92 -9.48 17.26 -14.05
CA GLY A 92 -9.89 15.89 -13.79
C GLY A 92 -8.85 14.87 -14.27
N PRO A 93 -9.10 13.57 -14.01
CA PRO A 93 -8.13 12.50 -14.29
C PRO A 93 -7.64 12.47 -15.74
N LYS A 94 -8.50 12.70 -16.72
CA LYS A 94 -8.15 12.63 -18.15
C LYS A 94 -7.13 13.70 -18.57
N ASP A 95 -7.11 14.84 -17.88
CA ASP A 95 -6.17 15.92 -18.15
C ASP A 95 -4.72 15.60 -17.73
N LEU A 96 -4.49 14.47 -17.07
CA LEU A 96 -3.14 13.99 -16.73
C LEU A 96 -2.37 13.48 -17.95
N GLU A 97 -3.03 13.17 -19.06
CA GLU A 97 -2.36 12.75 -20.30
C GLU A 97 -1.44 13.83 -20.83
N GLY A 98 -0.20 13.45 -21.15
CA GLY A 98 0.86 14.37 -21.59
C GLY A 98 1.46 15.24 -20.47
N LYS A 99 1.09 15.02 -19.20
CA LYS A 99 1.60 15.78 -18.06
C LYS A 99 2.77 15.08 -17.36
N ARG A 100 3.51 15.84 -16.56
CA ARG A 100 4.59 15.35 -15.68
C ARG A 100 4.00 15.05 -14.31
N VAL A 101 4.02 13.77 -13.94
CA VAL A 101 3.44 13.30 -12.69
C VAL A 101 4.52 12.64 -11.83
N SER A 102 4.72 13.15 -10.64
CA SER A 102 5.73 12.65 -9.71
C SER A 102 5.14 11.70 -8.69
N THR A 103 5.95 10.74 -8.24
CA THR A 103 5.62 9.78 -7.19
C THR A 103 6.89 9.35 -6.46
N ARG A 104 6.75 8.84 -5.22
CA ARG A 104 7.89 8.35 -4.42
C ARG A 104 8.63 7.16 -5.03
N GLY A 105 8.13 6.62 -6.12
CA GLY A 105 8.72 5.52 -6.88
C GLY A 105 7.68 4.93 -7.79
N PHE A 106 8.09 4.38 -8.95
CA PHE A 106 7.13 3.80 -9.88
C PHE A 106 6.40 2.58 -9.29
N SER A 107 7.05 1.84 -8.37
CA SER A 107 6.46 0.75 -7.59
C SER A 107 5.75 1.18 -6.30
N PHE A 108 5.63 2.49 -6.04
CA PHE A 108 4.98 3.01 -4.84
C PHE A 108 3.52 2.56 -4.78
N ASN A 109 3.16 1.79 -3.76
CA ASN A 109 1.88 1.07 -3.72
C ASN A 109 0.64 1.95 -3.96
N PRO A 110 0.50 3.14 -3.32
CA PRO A 110 -0.63 4.03 -3.62
C PRO A 110 -0.68 4.47 -5.09
N ALA A 111 0.47 4.70 -5.72
CA ALA A 111 0.53 5.08 -7.13
C ALA A 111 0.19 3.89 -8.05
N VAL A 112 0.54 2.65 -7.68
CA VAL A 112 0.14 1.45 -8.43
C VAL A 112 -1.39 1.32 -8.44
N TRP A 113 -2.03 1.45 -7.27
CA TRP A 113 -3.47 1.45 -7.15
C TRP A 113 -4.14 2.57 -7.95
N LEU A 114 -3.62 3.80 -7.81
CA LEU A 114 -4.22 4.96 -8.49
C LEU A 114 -4.06 4.87 -10.01
N ARG A 115 -2.90 4.44 -10.54
CA ARG A 115 -2.73 4.21 -11.98
C ARG A 115 -3.71 3.16 -12.51
N GLY A 116 -3.93 2.07 -11.76
CA GLY A 116 -4.95 1.09 -12.11
C GLY A 116 -6.35 1.71 -12.16
N ALA A 117 -6.74 2.48 -11.15
CA ALA A 117 -8.02 3.19 -11.15
C ALA A 117 -8.12 4.20 -12.32
N LEU A 118 -7.06 4.96 -12.60
CA LEU A 118 -7.02 5.89 -13.73
C LEU A 118 -7.29 5.21 -15.07
N VAL A 119 -6.73 4.03 -15.30
CA VAL A 119 -6.98 3.25 -16.53
C VAL A 119 -8.42 2.72 -16.55
N HIS A 120 -8.82 2.01 -15.50
CA HIS A 120 -10.05 1.22 -15.53
C HIS A 120 -11.34 2.00 -15.26
N GLN A 121 -11.24 3.15 -14.56
CA GLN A 121 -12.41 3.97 -14.26
C GLN A 121 -12.50 5.26 -15.08
N TYR A 122 -11.34 5.84 -15.42
CA TYR A 122 -11.29 7.16 -16.06
C TYR A 122 -10.75 7.12 -17.48
N ASP A 123 -10.47 5.92 -18.02
CA ASP A 123 -9.93 5.71 -19.38
C ASP A 123 -8.69 6.58 -19.67
N VAL A 124 -7.82 6.75 -18.67
CA VAL A 124 -6.58 7.51 -18.81
C VAL A 124 -5.50 6.64 -19.43
N SER A 125 -4.85 7.13 -20.49
CA SER A 125 -3.65 6.52 -21.05
C SER A 125 -2.44 6.84 -20.18
N ILE A 126 -2.14 5.98 -19.21
CA ILE A 126 -1.01 6.18 -18.28
C ILE A 126 0.36 6.10 -18.96
N GLU A 127 0.44 5.55 -20.16
CA GLU A 127 1.65 5.53 -20.98
C GLU A 127 1.96 6.90 -21.61
N SER A 128 0.95 7.76 -21.76
CA SER A 128 1.13 9.13 -22.26
C SER A 128 1.64 10.10 -21.21
N ILE A 129 1.68 9.68 -19.94
CA ILE A 129 2.16 10.49 -18.81
C ILE A 129 3.68 10.34 -18.68
N GLU A 130 4.39 11.45 -18.49
CA GLU A 130 5.79 11.42 -18.05
C GLU A 130 5.84 11.20 -16.54
N TRP A 131 6.30 10.00 -16.12
CA TRP A 131 6.44 9.67 -14.72
C TRP A 131 7.79 10.09 -14.18
N LEU A 132 7.79 10.78 -13.03
CA LEU A 132 9.00 11.10 -12.29
C LEU A 132 9.00 10.32 -10.98
N GLU A 133 10.14 9.72 -10.64
CA GLU A 133 10.30 9.00 -9.38
C GLU A 133 11.39 9.58 -8.49
N GLU A 134 11.12 9.65 -7.20
CA GLU A 134 12.09 10.01 -6.18
C GLU A 134 13.14 8.91 -6.05
N GLU A 135 14.41 9.28 -5.92
CA GLU A 135 15.48 8.35 -5.56
C GLU A 135 16.34 8.93 -4.41
N PRO A 136 16.67 8.12 -3.40
CA PRO A 136 16.29 6.72 -3.23
C PRO A 136 14.83 6.53 -2.82
N ASN A 137 14.23 5.37 -3.18
CA ASN A 137 12.88 4.96 -2.80
C ASN A 137 12.88 3.54 -2.19
N SER A 138 11.70 3.01 -1.82
CA SER A 138 11.60 1.70 -1.16
C SER A 138 12.09 0.50 -1.97
N MET A 139 12.32 0.68 -3.27
CA MET A 139 12.83 -0.34 -4.19
C MET A 139 14.20 0.01 -4.78
N SER A 140 14.84 1.07 -4.29
CA SER A 140 16.19 1.44 -4.76
C SER A 140 17.19 0.32 -4.50
N GLY A 141 17.96 -0.02 -5.54
CA GLY A 141 18.89 -1.16 -5.49
C GLY A 141 18.23 -2.53 -5.72
N VAL A 142 16.90 -2.60 -5.79
CA VAL A 142 16.16 -3.80 -6.20
C VAL A 142 15.84 -3.70 -7.68
N GLY A 143 16.50 -4.50 -8.50
CA GLY A 143 16.21 -4.58 -9.93
C GLY A 143 14.85 -5.27 -10.13
N TYR A 144 13.87 -4.56 -10.70
CA TYR A 144 12.58 -5.12 -11.09
C TYR A 144 12.22 -4.72 -12.52
N PRO A 145 11.35 -5.48 -13.21
CA PRO A 145 10.97 -5.17 -14.57
C PRO A 145 10.23 -3.82 -14.62
N ARG A 146 10.50 -3.06 -15.69
CA ARG A 146 9.77 -1.84 -16.04
C ARG A 146 9.39 -1.93 -17.50
N SER A 147 8.16 -1.72 -17.82
CA SER A 147 7.71 -1.69 -19.20
C SER A 147 8.34 -0.52 -19.95
N SER A 148 8.84 -0.76 -21.17
CA SER A 148 9.32 0.30 -22.05
C SER A 148 8.21 1.24 -22.57
N ARG A 149 6.95 0.91 -22.28
CA ARG A 149 5.81 1.79 -22.61
C ARG A 149 5.77 3.06 -21.78
N PHE A 150 6.43 3.07 -20.62
CA PHE A 150 6.42 4.22 -19.72
C PHE A 150 7.70 5.05 -19.85
N SER A 151 7.54 6.37 -19.95
CA SER A 151 8.63 7.33 -19.76
C SER A 151 8.80 7.56 -18.26
N ILE A 152 9.89 7.06 -17.68
CA ILE A 152 10.18 7.21 -16.26
C ILE A 152 11.52 7.94 -16.13
N SER A 153 11.47 9.13 -15.55
CA SER A 153 12.61 9.98 -15.30
C SER A 153 12.90 10.09 -13.80
N LYS A 154 14.13 10.46 -13.45
CA LYS A 154 14.47 10.78 -12.08
C LYS A 154 13.87 12.14 -11.72
N GLY A 155 13.01 12.17 -10.70
CA GLY A 155 12.49 13.36 -10.06
C GLY A 155 13.26 13.78 -8.82
N GLY A 156 12.84 14.86 -8.21
CA GLY A 156 13.22 15.28 -6.88
C GLY A 156 12.22 14.79 -5.84
N LYS A 157 11.89 15.66 -4.89
CA LYS A 157 10.85 15.40 -3.91
C LYS A 157 9.49 15.89 -4.44
N PRO A 158 8.49 15.03 -4.55
CA PRO A 158 7.21 15.35 -5.16
C PRO A 158 6.52 16.58 -4.55
N ASP A 159 6.61 16.77 -3.23
CA ASP A 159 6.02 17.92 -2.52
C ASP A 159 6.71 19.25 -2.86
N GLU A 160 8.04 19.28 -2.95
CA GLU A 160 8.82 20.46 -3.33
C GLU A 160 8.61 20.82 -4.81
N GLU A 161 8.60 19.81 -5.67
CA GLU A 161 8.41 19.96 -7.13
C GLU A 161 6.99 20.45 -7.45
N LEU A 162 5.97 19.93 -6.76
CA LEU A 162 4.58 20.35 -6.91
C LEU A 162 4.40 21.81 -6.50
N LYS A 163 4.95 22.22 -5.33
CA LYS A 163 4.90 23.60 -4.83
C LYS A 163 5.60 24.60 -5.77
N SER A 164 6.71 24.20 -6.37
CA SER A 164 7.45 25.05 -7.31
C SER A 164 6.86 25.09 -8.71
N GLY A 165 5.89 24.23 -9.03
CA GLY A 165 5.35 24.07 -10.39
C GLY A 165 6.33 23.36 -11.34
N ALA A 166 7.35 22.69 -10.82
CA ALA A 166 8.28 21.91 -11.63
C ALA A 166 7.61 20.67 -12.23
N ILE A 167 6.53 20.19 -11.61
CA ILE A 167 5.66 19.11 -12.08
C ILE A 167 4.21 19.57 -12.12
N ASP A 168 3.38 18.83 -12.86
CA ASP A 168 1.97 19.17 -13.08
C ASP A 168 1.07 18.48 -12.04
N ALA A 169 1.44 17.28 -11.58
CA ALA A 169 0.74 16.55 -10.54
C ALA A 169 1.68 15.65 -9.73
N ALA A 170 1.23 15.21 -8.56
CA ALA A 170 1.95 14.26 -7.71
C ALA A 170 1.00 13.29 -6.99
N PHE A 171 1.46 12.04 -6.83
CA PHE A 171 0.73 11.00 -6.10
C PHE A 171 1.46 10.69 -4.79
N PHE A 172 0.77 11.00 -3.69
CA PHE A 172 1.24 10.78 -2.34
C PHE A 172 0.60 9.53 -1.72
N GLY A 173 1.08 9.14 -0.54
CA GLY A 173 0.43 8.13 0.28
C GLY A 173 -0.78 8.68 1.02
N ARG A 174 -0.83 8.41 2.33
CA ARG A 174 -1.83 8.98 3.22
C ARG A 174 -1.73 10.49 3.20
N GLY A 175 -2.82 11.15 2.81
CA GLY A 175 -2.77 12.58 2.66
C GLY A 175 -1.79 13.02 1.57
N GLY A 176 -1.43 14.22 1.57
CA GLY A 176 -0.50 14.92 0.69
C GLY A 176 -0.22 16.26 1.33
N PRO A 177 0.57 17.11 0.68
CA PRO A 177 0.69 18.48 1.17
C PRO A 177 -0.69 19.14 1.23
N ASP A 178 -0.86 20.08 2.15
CA ASP A 178 -2.08 20.87 2.24
C ASP A 178 -2.39 21.48 0.85
N PRO A 179 -3.61 21.29 0.31
CA PRO A 179 -4.01 21.90 -0.96
C PRO A 179 -3.81 23.42 -1.03
N MET A 180 -3.78 24.10 0.10
CA MET A 180 -3.50 25.55 0.23
C MET A 180 -2.07 25.92 -0.22
N ASP A 181 -1.14 24.98 -0.24
CA ASP A 181 0.28 25.19 -0.60
C ASP A 181 0.55 25.23 -2.12
N GLY A 182 -0.28 25.88 -2.91
CA GLY A 182 -0.07 25.99 -4.36
C GLY A 182 -0.56 24.79 -5.16
N SER A 183 -1.33 23.91 -4.54
CA SER A 183 -1.92 22.73 -5.18
C SER A 183 -3.39 22.57 -4.80
N HIS A 184 -4.07 21.68 -5.53
CA HIS A 184 -5.43 21.24 -5.21
C HIS A 184 -5.57 19.73 -5.45
N ASN A 185 -6.67 19.15 -5.00
CA ASN A 185 -6.96 17.75 -5.24
C ASN A 185 -7.22 17.49 -6.72
N LEU A 186 -6.71 16.35 -7.23
CA LEU A 186 -7.07 15.87 -8.58
C LEU A 186 -8.59 15.62 -8.70
N PHE A 187 -9.17 15.07 -7.65
CA PHE A 187 -10.61 14.84 -7.53
C PHE A 187 -11.24 15.95 -6.71
N ALA A 188 -12.34 16.54 -7.20
CA ALA A 188 -13.01 17.63 -6.49
C ALA A 188 -13.49 17.20 -5.09
N ASP A 189 -13.94 15.96 -4.96
CA ASP A 189 -14.27 15.31 -3.68
C ASP A 189 -13.60 13.93 -3.64
N PRO A 190 -12.38 13.83 -3.06
CA PRO A 190 -11.63 12.58 -3.01
C PRO A 190 -12.31 11.46 -2.20
N LEU A 191 -13.14 11.80 -1.21
CA LEU A 191 -13.88 10.79 -0.43
C LEU A 191 -15.06 10.23 -1.24
N ALA A 192 -15.77 11.08 -1.98
CA ALA A 192 -16.83 10.62 -2.89
C ALA A 192 -16.26 9.70 -3.97
N GLU A 193 -15.11 10.04 -4.55
CA GLU A 193 -14.43 9.18 -5.54
C GLU A 193 -13.94 7.86 -4.94
N ALA A 194 -13.45 7.88 -3.71
CA ALA A 194 -13.08 6.68 -2.97
C ALA A 194 -14.28 5.73 -2.77
N LEU A 195 -15.45 6.29 -2.42
CA LEU A 195 -16.69 5.52 -2.30
C LEU A 195 -17.20 5.01 -3.65
N ALA A 196 -17.09 5.79 -4.71
CA ALA A 196 -17.44 5.37 -6.07
C ALA A 196 -16.56 4.20 -6.52
N TYR A 197 -15.22 4.29 -6.28
CA TYR A 197 -14.30 3.17 -6.51
C TYR A 197 -14.73 1.92 -5.77
N ARG A 198 -15.02 2.04 -4.47
CA ARG A 198 -15.45 0.91 -3.65
C ARG A 198 -16.79 0.34 -4.10
N ALA A 199 -17.75 1.18 -4.47
CA ALA A 199 -19.06 0.75 -4.98
C ALA A 199 -18.93 -0.05 -6.28
N LEU A 200 -17.98 0.34 -7.15
CA LEU A 200 -17.73 -0.34 -8.42
C LEU A 200 -16.97 -1.65 -8.23
N THR A 201 -15.97 -1.68 -7.36
CA THR A 201 -15.01 -2.78 -7.27
C THR A 201 -15.21 -3.69 -6.04
N GLY A 202 -15.92 -3.21 -5.02
CA GLY A 202 -15.98 -3.84 -3.70
C GLY A 202 -14.69 -3.70 -2.88
N ILE A 203 -13.66 -3.04 -3.40
CA ILE A 203 -12.32 -3.04 -2.83
C ILE A 203 -12.09 -1.85 -1.89
N PHE A 204 -11.51 -2.12 -0.73
CA PHE A 204 -10.80 -1.17 0.10
C PHE A 204 -9.30 -1.44 -0.06
N PRO A 205 -8.52 -0.54 -0.68
CA PRO A 205 -7.17 -0.86 -1.14
C PRO A 205 -6.16 -1.11 -0.01
N PRO A 206 -5.55 -2.30 0.08
CA PRO A 206 -4.44 -2.54 0.99
C PRO A 206 -3.19 -1.74 0.57
N ASN A 207 -2.58 -1.05 1.54
CA ASN A 207 -1.29 -0.42 1.32
C ASN A 207 -0.14 -1.34 1.69
N THR A 208 -0.21 -1.94 2.87
CA THR A 208 0.83 -2.84 3.38
C THR A 208 0.29 -4.23 3.63
N VAL A 209 1.20 -5.19 3.65
CA VAL A 209 0.95 -6.60 3.95
C VAL A 209 2.04 -7.14 4.85
N MET A 210 1.70 -8.09 5.73
CA MET A 210 2.71 -8.87 6.43
C MET A 210 3.27 -9.96 5.52
N ILE A 211 4.59 -10.17 5.61
CA ILE A 211 5.31 -11.24 4.93
C ILE A 211 6.12 -12.04 5.94
N ALA A 212 6.29 -13.33 5.70
CA ALA A 212 7.18 -14.18 6.48
C ALA A 212 8.25 -14.80 5.57
N LYS A 213 9.42 -15.10 6.16
CA LYS A 213 10.42 -15.94 5.48
C LYS A 213 9.86 -17.33 5.22
N ASP A 214 10.11 -17.87 4.04
CA ASP A 214 9.72 -19.25 3.71
C ASP A 214 10.34 -20.26 4.68
N SER A 215 11.58 -20.03 5.14
CA SER A 215 12.26 -20.87 6.14
C SER A 215 11.56 -20.87 7.51
N SER A 216 11.00 -19.73 7.91
CA SER A 216 10.28 -19.60 9.19
C SER A 216 8.92 -20.28 9.13
N LEU A 217 8.21 -20.21 8.00
CA LEU A 217 6.97 -20.94 7.74
C LEU A 217 7.20 -22.46 7.66
N ALA A 218 8.30 -22.89 7.01
CA ALA A 218 8.64 -24.31 6.90
C ALA A 218 8.90 -24.97 8.27
N THR A 219 9.52 -24.22 9.21
CA THR A 219 9.78 -24.72 10.56
C THR A 219 8.61 -24.53 11.53
N ASN A 220 7.68 -23.63 11.22
CA ASN A 220 6.52 -23.30 12.04
C ASN A 220 5.25 -23.20 11.16
N PRO A 221 4.65 -24.34 10.77
CA PRO A 221 3.52 -24.36 9.83
C PRO A 221 2.27 -23.57 10.29
N HIS A 222 2.12 -23.36 11.60
CA HIS A 222 1.01 -22.59 12.17
C HIS A 222 1.29 -21.09 12.29
N LEU A 223 2.48 -20.63 11.93
CA LEU A 223 2.88 -19.22 12.11
C LEU A 223 1.90 -18.26 11.45
N GLY A 224 1.46 -18.54 10.22
CA GLY A 224 0.51 -17.69 9.48
C GLY A 224 -0.78 -17.48 10.24
N GLN A 225 -1.44 -18.57 10.69
CA GLN A 225 -2.69 -18.49 11.47
C GLN A 225 -2.48 -17.78 12.81
N THR A 226 -1.40 -18.13 13.53
CA THR A 226 -1.11 -17.51 14.83
C THR A 226 -0.91 -15.99 14.72
N VAL A 227 -0.28 -15.51 13.63
CA VAL A 227 -0.11 -14.09 13.37
C VAL A 227 -1.43 -13.42 13.02
N VAL A 228 -2.26 -14.04 12.17
CA VAL A 228 -3.58 -13.51 11.81
C VAL A 228 -4.48 -13.40 13.04
N ASP A 229 -4.54 -14.43 13.87
CA ASP A 229 -5.36 -14.42 15.09
C ASP A 229 -4.97 -13.30 16.04
N ALA A 230 -3.67 -13.14 16.31
CA ALA A 230 -3.17 -12.07 17.16
C ALA A 230 -3.40 -10.67 16.57
N CYS A 231 -3.26 -10.52 15.25
CA CYS A 231 -3.54 -9.25 14.58
C CYS A 231 -5.04 -8.93 14.59
N ASN A 232 -5.90 -9.92 14.49
CA ASN A 232 -7.34 -9.72 14.63
C ASN A 232 -7.74 -9.37 16.08
N GLU A 233 -7.12 -10.00 17.10
CA GLU A 233 -7.29 -9.61 18.50
C GLU A 233 -6.84 -8.15 18.73
N ALA A 234 -5.67 -7.78 18.23
CA ALA A 234 -5.17 -6.40 18.33
C ALA A 234 -6.10 -5.40 17.62
N TRP A 235 -6.67 -5.81 16.50
CA TRP A 235 -7.63 -5.00 15.74
C TRP A 235 -8.95 -4.81 16.50
N ASP A 236 -9.46 -5.86 17.14
CA ASP A 236 -10.69 -5.78 17.96
C ASP A 236 -10.49 -4.77 19.09
N ILE A 237 -9.37 -4.84 19.81
CA ILE A 237 -9.05 -3.89 20.88
C ILE A 237 -8.98 -2.45 20.33
N TYR A 238 -8.29 -2.24 19.22
CA TYR A 238 -8.21 -0.94 18.59
C TYR A 238 -9.59 -0.41 18.19
N CYS A 239 -10.46 -1.25 17.63
CA CYS A 239 -11.81 -0.86 17.23
C CYS A 239 -12.71 -0.48 18.41
N GLU A 240 -12.51 -1.12 19.58
CA GLU A 240 -13.23 -0.79 20.80
C GLU A 240 -12.77 0.55 21.43
N GLU A 241 -11.49 0.87 21.29
CA GLU A 241 -10.88 2.07 21.88
C GLU A 241 -10.96 3.30 20.96
N ALA A 242 -11.12 3.12 19.66
CA ALA A 242 -11.11 4.21 18.69
C ALA A 242 -12.39 5.06 18.76
N ASP A 243 -12.22 6.39 18.85
CA ASP A 243 -13.31 7.36 18.81
C ASP A 243 -13.68 7.72 17.36
N ASP A 244 -14.94 8.11 17.13
CA ASP A 244 -15.44 8.54 15.82
C ASP A 244 -14.72 9.80 15.28
N SER A 245 -14.15 10.60 16.16
CA SER A 245 -13.36 11.79 15.80
C SER A 245 -11.91 11.49 15.45
N ASP A 246 -11.43 10.26 15.72
CA ASP A 246 -10.08 9.86 15.38
C ASP A 246 -9.91 9.70 13.86
N ASP A 247 -8.68 9.83 13.42
CA ASP A 247 -8.27 9.54 12.04
C ASP A 247 -7.64 8.15 11.96
N HIS A 248 -8.05 7.38 10.97
CA HIS A 248 -7.40 6.13 10.61
C HIS A 248 -6.96 6.20 9.15
N THR A 249 -5.66 6.29 8.95
CA THR A 249 -5.04 6.28 7.61
C THR A 249 -5.49 7.42 6.67
N GLY A 250 -5.77 8.60 7.22
CA GLY A 250 -6.22 9.78 6.47
C GLY A 250 -7.73 9.85 6.27
N MET A 251 -8.50 9.03 7.01
CA MET A 251 -9.97 9.03 6.96
C MET A 251 -10.55 9.02 8.38
N PRO A 252 -11.58 9.83 8.66
CA PRO A 252 -12.25 9.79 9.95
C PRO A 252 -12.84 8.39 10.23
N ILE A 253 -12.68 7.89 11.46
CA ILE A 253 -13.25 6.58 11.86
C ILE A 253 -14.77 6.54 11.67
N LYS A 254 -15.44 7.65 11.98
CA LYS A 254 -16.88 7.78 11.70
C LYS A 254 -17.21 7.48 10.23
N PHE A 255 -16.47 8.07 9.29
CA PHE A 255 -16.67 7.82 7.86
C PHE A 255 -16.47 6.34 7.51
N LEU A 256 -15.43 5.72 8.06
CA LEU A 256 -15.14 4.30 7.83
C LEU A 256 -16.24 3.39 8.39
N ARG A 257 -16.78 3.69 9.58
CA ARG A 257 -17.90 2.95 10.20
C ARG A 257 -19.18 3.08 9.39
N GLU A 258 -19.57 4.30 9.03
CA GLU A 258 -20.78 4.58 8.25
C GLU A 258 -20.77 3.91 6.87
N ASN A 259 -19.59 3.65 6.33
CA ASN A 259 -19.42 3.01 5.03
C ASN A 259 -18.98 1.52 5.12
N GLY A 260 -19.06 0.88 6.30
CA GLY A 260 -18.79 -0.54 6.47
C GLY A 260 -17.34 -0.96 6.16
N MET A 261 -16.38 -0.05 6.46
CA MET A 261 -14.94 -0.30 6.32
C MET A 261 -14.24 -0.45 7.68
N PHE A 262 -14.98 -0.25 8.78
CA PHE A 262 -14.50 -0.36 10.14
C PHE A 262 -15.63 -0.88 11.05
N PRO A 263 -15.44 -1.94 11.84
CA PRO A 263 -14.27 -2.82 11.85
C PRO A 263 -14.12 -3.66 10.58
N ARG A 264 -12.94 -4.22 10.36
CA ARG A 264 -12.64 -5.19 9.30
C ARG A 264 -11.90 -6.39 9.88
N ARG A 265 -11.78 -7.46 9.12
CA ARG A 265 -10.99 -8.63 9.49
C ARG A 265 -9.80 -8.79 8.55
N ASN A 266 -8.70 -9.31 9.10
CA ASN A 266 -7.63 -9.87 8.29
C ASN A 266 -8.02 -11.31 7.94
N GLY A 267 -7.55 -11.79 6.81
CA GLY A 267 -7.84 -13.12 6.31
C GLY A 267 -7.63 -13.18 4.79
N PHE A 268 -7.46 -14.40 4.29
CA PHE A 268 -7.19 -14.59 2.87
C PHE A 268 -8.44 -14.32 2.01
N VAL A 269 -9.59 -14.79 2.47
CA VAL A 269 -10.86 -14.66 1.73
C VAL A 269 -11.28 -13.20 1.61
N GLU A 270 -11.16 -12.44 2.70
CA GLU A 270 -11.53 -11.03 2.78
C GLU A 270 -10.69 -10.14 1.86
N ALA A 271 -9.43 -10.52 1.69
CA ALA A 271 -8.49 -9.73 0.90
C ALA A 271 -8.33 -10.20 -0.54
N TYR A 272 -8.87 -11.36 -0.90
CA TYR A 272 -8.61 -12.01 -2.18
C TYR A 272 -8.80 -11.08 -3.37
N ALA A 273 -9.97 -10.45 -3.49
CA ALA A 273 -10.28 -9.57 -4.61
C ALA A 273 -9.33 -8.37 -4.71
N ALA A 274 -8.92 -7.81 -3.56
CA ALA A 274 -7.99 -6.68 -3.54
C ALA A 274 -6.57 -7.11 -3.95
N VAL A 275 -6.09 -8.26 -3.45
CA VAL A 275 -4.78 -8.80 -3.82
C VAL A 275 -4.74 -9.15 -5.31
N ASP A 276 -5.74 -9.85 -5.82
CA ASP A 276 -5.86 -10.21 -7.22
C ASP A 276 -5.86 -8.97 -8.12
N THR A 277 -6.65 -7.95 -7.78
CA THR A 277 -6.69 -6.69 -8.52
C THR A 277 -5.33 -5.99 -8.53
N LEU A 278 -4.62 -5.93 -7.39
CA LEU A 278 -3.29 -5.32 -7.37
C LEU A 278 -2.29 -6.09 -8.23
N ILE A 279 -2.34 -7.42 -8.24
CA ILE A 279 -1.50 -8.26 -9.10
C ILE A 279 -1.75 -7.91 -10.57
N HIS A 280 -3.02 -7.78 -10.99
CA HIS A 280 -3.37 -7.36 -12.33
C HIS A 280 -2.83 -5.96 -12.65
N TYR A 281 -3.02 -4.99 -11.77
CA TYR A 281 -2.49 -3.64 -11.95
C TYR A 281 -0.96 -3.62 -12.04
N ALA A 282 -0.27 -4.40 -11.19
CA ALA A 282 1.18 -4.51 -11.24
C ALA A 282 1.67 -5.13 -12.57
N TYR A 283 0.95 -6.13 -13.10
CA TYR A 283 1.27 -6.75 -14.37
C TYR A 283 1.05 -5.80 -15.56
N GLU A 284 -0.09 -5.14 -15.63
CA GLU A 284 -0.42 -4.16 -16.66
C GLU A 284 0.57 -2.99 -16.69
N GLN A 285 1.06 -2.58 -15.53
CA GLN A 285 2.06 -1.54 -15.37
C GLN A 285 3.51 -2.03 -15.59
N GLY A 286 3.70 -3.32 -15.90
CA GLY A 286 5.00 -3.90 -16.19
C GLY A 286 5.94 -3.97 -14.99
N LEU A 287 5.40 -4.04 -13.77
CA LEU A 287 6.16 -4.20 -12.53
C LEU A 287 6.49 -5.65 -12.23
N ILE A 288 5.75 -6.59 -12.81
CA ILE A 288 5.94 -8.03 -12.72
C ILE A 288 5.84 -8.65 -14.11
N ARG A 289 6.42 -9.84 -14.30
CA ARG A 289 6.53 -10.52 -15.60
C ARG A 289 5.40 -11.50 -15.87
N ARG A 290 4.69 -11.96 -14.82
CA ARG A 290 3.56 -12.87 -14.93
C ARG A 290 2.44 -12.49 -13.98
N LEU A 291 1.23 -12.90 -14.30
CA LEU A 291 0.12 -12.88 -13.37
C LEU A 291 0.28 -14.04 -12.38
N TRP A 292 0.37 -13.70 -11.11
CA TRP A 292 0.38 -14.65 -10.00
C TRP A 292 -1.06 -14.86 -9.51
N ALA A 293 -1.45 -16.09 -9.21
CA ALA A 293 -2.65 -16.29 -8.42
C ALA A 293 -2.35 -15.95 -6.95
N PRO A 294 -3.27 -15.29 -6.21
CA PRO A 294 -3.04 -14.97 -4.80
C PRO A 294 -2.62 -16.16 -3.95
N GLU A 295 -3.15 -17.37 -4.22
CA GLU A 295 -2.83 -18.63 -3.54
C GLU A 295 -1.38 -19.08 -3.73
N GLU A 296 -0.71 -18.63 -4.79
CA GLU A 296 0.69 -18.99 -5.05
C GLU A 296 1.67 -18.18 -4.20
N ILE A 297 1.22 -17.03 -3.67
CA ILE A 297 2.10 -16.07 -2.99
C ILE A 297 1.72 -15.84 -1.52
N PHE A 298 0.54 -16.26 -1.07
CA PHE A 298 0.09 -16.16 0.31
C PHE A 298 0.02 -17.53 1.00
N VAL A 299 0.09 -17.51 2.33
CA VAL A 299 -0.26 -18.67 3.15
C VAL A 299 -1.75 -18.95 2.96
N THR A 300 -2.06 -20.17 2.50
CA THR A 300 -3.43 -20.62 2.26
C THR A 300 -4.00 -21.34 3.49
N GLY A 301 -5.34 -21.37 3.60
CA GLY A 301 -6.03 -22.03 4.71
C GLY A 301 -6.01 -21.25 6.02
N VAL A 302 -5.67 -19.99 5.98
CA VAL A 302 -5.70 -19.04 7.09
C VAL A 302 -7.02 -18.25 7.03
N VAL A 303 -7.80 -18.30 8.13
CA VAL A 303 -9.15 -17.71 8.22
C VAL A 303 -9.15 -16.61 9.27
#